data_396e28eac0ae0d99311a4a30447393ac
#
_entry.id   396e28eac0ae0d99311a4a30447393ac
#
_cell.length_a   1.000
_cell.length_b   1.000
_cell.length_c   1.000
_cell.angle_alpha   90.00
_cell.angle_beta   90.00
_cell.angle_gamma   90.00
#
_symmetry.space_group_name_H-M   'P 1'
#
loop_
_entity.id
_entity.type
_entity.pdbx_description
1 polymer ?
#
loop_
_entity_poly.entity_id
_entity_poly.type
_entity_poly.pdbx_seq_one_letter_code
_entity_poly.pdbx_strand_id
1 'polypeptide(L)'
;MNILHSKKFKHGSISLALTVTIIAAVILVNAIFTALAEKNLWYIDMTSEDIYSLTDAAKDLLAEEFNTNKEVLVTFCAEKDILEASAEQRMALHTILEIANLYDNITVRYVDIYTNPSAVHDYKIHTTQAINSQSIIVAATNKNGKMECRVHSLKSLFSFDSSTSEVIGYNGEQRFVSSLLAVTQDELPIACFTTNHGEIDNENISYLSNVLYETGYDVQQIDLTKEDLPAATRLVVIYDPQSDFKASNALNEADELAKLDAFLDARNAVMAFVDDETPYLPNLEDFLNEWGIKIARHEDINLLIRDSDYSLSTSGYTNVGQYITDEGGLGQSLTAGLTSMKYPKSVVFPKTTAFTAADGYESVNDEENSAWFYTYYSNGVSRNTYDVFRSSAQAEAIAGGQKLRTSELEAIGLQDPSILPFSYMRITRENHDNGDGTMSYSYLLACASTDFTRSAALNSTYGNHQLLTYACSMMGRDVVSVSLSCKYFASTEIANITASEASQYTVVLTAVPASAIFIVGIVIMIRRRYA
;
A
#
# COMPACT_ATOMS: atom_id res chain seq x y z
N MET A 1 76.76 1.06 -33.80
CA MET A 1 76.82 0.88 -32.33
C MET A 1 75.40 0.33 -31.95
N ASN A 2 75.33 -0.98 -31.64
CA ASN A 2 74.10 -1.69 -31.42
C ASN A 2 73.50 -1.35 -30.04
N ILE A 3 72.60 -0.37 -29.96
CA ILE A 3 71.87 0.08 -28.76
C ILE A 3 71.06 -1.07 -28.14
N LEU A 4 70.64 -2.03 -28.94
CA LEU A 4 69.82 -3.19 -28.55
C LEU A 4 70.58 -4.22 -27.65
N HIS A 5 71.89 -4.18 -27.54
CA HIS A 5 72.71 -5.12 -26.73
C HIS A 5 73.24 -4.50 -25.43
N SER A 6 72.87 -3.27 -25.12
CA SER A 6 73.27 -2.64 -23.87
C SER A 6 72.48 -3.24 -22.68
N LYS A 7 73.21 -3.59 -21.58
CA LYS A 7 72.62 -4.12 -20.35
C LYS A 7 71.54 -3.21 -19.81
N LYS A 8 71.67 -1.88 -19.97
CA LYS A 8 70.66 -0.87 -19.58
C LYS A 8 69.39 -0.98 -20.41
N PHE A 9 69.52 -1.23 -21.71
CA PHE A 9 68.32 -1.40 -22.60
C PHE A 9 67.57 -2.71 -22.27
N LYS A 10 68.32 -3.81 -22.01
CA LYS A 10 67.75 -5.10 -21.62
C LYS A 10 67.00 -5.02 -20.27
N HIS A 11 67.53 -4.34 -19.28
CA HIS A 11 66.84 -4.14 -17.99
C HIS A 11 65.70 -3.17 -18.10
N GLY A 12 65.82 -2.12 -18.89
CA GLY A 12 64.69 -1.19 -19.15
C GLY A 12 63.53 -1.83 -19.87
N SER A 13 63.74 -2.66 -20.90
CA SER A 13 62.71 -3.37 -21.62
C SER A 13 62.03 -4.45 -20.78
N ILE A 14 62.77 -5.17 -19.93
CA ILE A 14 62.21 -6.14 -18.99
C ILE A 14 61.33 -5.42 -17.95
N SER A 15 61.80 -4.30 -17.40
CA SER A 15 61.02 -3.50 -16.45
C SER A 15 59.73 -2.96 -17.08
N LEU A 16 59.83 -2.46 -18.31
CA LEU A 16 58.64 -1.98 -19.05
C LEU A 16 57.64 -3.13 -19.32
N ALA A 17 58.14 -4.27 -19.80
CA ALA A 17 57.30 -5.45 -20.04
C ALA A 17 56.61 -5.93 -18.75
N LEU A 18 57.36 -5.99 -17.63
CA LEU A 18 56.80 -6.36 -16.33
C LEU A 18 55.70 -5.36 -15.89
N THR A 19 55.96 -4.06 -16.04
CA THR A 19 54.97 -3.02 -15.69
C THR A 19 53.71 -3.15 -16.53
N VAL A 20 53.84 -3.36 -17.85
CA VAL A 20 52.67 -3.57 -18.74
C VAL A 20 51.92 -4.83 -18.36
N THR A 21 52.64 -5.93 -18.04
CA THR A 21 52.01 -7.18 -17.59
C THR A 21 51.23 -7.00 -16.29
N ILE A 22 51.79 -6.27 -15.32
CA ILE A 22 51.12 -5.98 -14.05
C ILE A 22 49.84 -5.12 -14.29
N ILE A 23 49.94 -4.08 -15.10
CA ILE A 23 48.80 -3.24 -15.44
C ILE A 23 47.72 -4.07 -16.13
N ALA A 24 48.09 -4.90 -17.11
CA ALA A 24 47.14 -5.78 -17.79
C ALA A 24 46.48 -6.78 -16.83
N ALA A 25 47.23 -7.36 -15.91
CA ALA A 25 46.72 -8.27 -14.88
C ALA A 25 45.75 -7.56 -13.92
N VAL A 26 46.05 -6.34 -13.49
CA VAL A 26 45.16 -5.54 -12.64
C VAL A 26 43.87 -5.21 -13.36
N ILE A 27 43.92 -4.81 -14.63
CA ILE A 27 42.75 -4.54 -15.45
C ILE A 27 41.90 -5.81 -15.59
N LEU A 28 42.53 -6.96 -15.88
CA LEU A 28 41.81 -8.23 -16.03
C LEU A 28 41.15 -8.67 -14.71
N VAL A 29 41.87 -8.61 -13.60
CA VAL A 29 41.31 -8.95 -12.27
C VAL A 29 40.14 -8.04 -11.93
N ASN A 30 40.31 -6.73 -12.17
CA ASN A 30 39.22 -5.77 -11.92
C ASN A 30 37.99 -6.06 -12.81
N ALA A 31 38.17 -6.34 -14.09
CA ALA A 31 37.10 -6.70 -15.00
C ALA A 31 36.37 -7.99 -14.57
N ILE A 32 37.12 -9.02 -14.17
CA ILE A 32 36.56 -10.28 -13.67
C ILE A 32 35.78 -10.03 -12.36
N PHE A 33 36.38 -9.26 -11.43
CA PHE A 33 35.74 -8.95 -10.16
C PHE A 33 34.47 -8.14 -10.37
N THR A 34 34.48 -7.13 -11.25
CA THR A 34 33.29 -6.33 -11.58
C THR A 34 32.20 -7.21 -12.17
N ALA A 35 32.54 -8.07 -13.14
CA ALA A 35 31.56 -8.97 -13.74
C ALA A 35 30.97 -9.99 -12.73
N LEU A 36 31.78 -10.48 -11.79
CA LEU A 36 31.30 -11.35 -10.72
C LEU A 36 30.45 -10.58 -9.69
N ALA A 37 30.85 -9.37 -9.34
CA ALA A 37 30.11 -8.52 -8.43
C ALA A 37 28.74 -8.12 -8.98
N GLU A 38 28.66 -7.79 -10.27
CA GLU A 38 27.39 -7.51 -10.96
C GLU A 38 26.50 -8.75 -11.03
N LYS A 39 27.09 -9.91 -11.39
CA LYS A 39 26.32 -11.16 -11.50
C LYS A 39 25.75 -11.64 -10.16
N ASN A 40 26.51 -11.50 -9.07
CA ASN A 40 26.12 -11.98 -7.74
C ASN A 40 25.62 -10.86 -6.83
N LEU A 41 25.36 -9.66 -7.36
CA LEU A 41 24.92 -8.48 -6.61
C LEU A 41 25.80 -8.19 -5.38
N TRP A 42 27.15 -8.31 -5.53
CA TRP A 42 28.11 -8.02 -4.47
C TRP A 42 28.28 -6.51 -4.31
N TYR A 43 27.30 -5.88 -3.72
CA TYR A 43 27.37 -4.47 -3.33
C TYR A 43 27.01 -4.33 -1.85
N ILE A 44 27.48 -3.27 -1.24
CA ILE A 44 27.08 -2.87 0.11
C ILE A 44 26.14 -1.69 -0.05
N ASP A 45 24.91 -1.85 0.39
CA ASP A 45 23.97 -0.75 0.45
C ASP A 45 24.44 0.21 1.55
N MET A 46 24.76 1.44 1.16
CA MET A 46 25.20 2.49 2.07
C MET A 46 24.11 3.54 2.31
N THR A 47 22.89 3.28 1.85
CA THR A 47 21.75 4.15 2.13
C THR A 47 21.29 3.95 3.57
N SER A 48 20.73 5.00 4.19
CA SER A 48 20.31 4.94 5.59
C SER A 48 19.14 3.99 5.86
N GLU A 49 18.39 3.66 4.81
CA GLU A 49 17.16 2.87 4.88
C GLU A 49 17.27 1.56 4.06
N ASP A 50 18.48 1.13 3.74
CA ASP A 50 18.75 -0.07 2.94
C ASP A 50 17.86 -0.14 1.68
N ILE A 51 17.82 0.95 0.91
CA ILE A 51 16.89 1.16 -0.22
C ILE A 51 17.08 0.09 -1.30
N TYR A 52 18.31 -0.35 -1.53
CA TYR A 52 18.66 -1.33 -2.55
C TYR A 52 18.76 -2.77 -2.03
N SER A 53 18.49 -3.02 -0.75
CA SER A 53 18.56 -4.34 -0.13
C SER A 53 17.18 -4.77 0.38
N LEU A 54 16.84 -6.05 0.31
CA LEU A 54 15.62 -6.56 0.90
C LEU A 54 15.72 -6.55 2.43
N THR A 55 14.62 -6.14 3.08
CA THR A 55 14.51 -6.23 4.54
C THR A 55 14.43 -7.70 4.99
N ASP A 56 14.85 -7.97 6.21
CA ASP A 56 14.73 -9.32 6.79
C ASP A 56 13.26 -9.74 6.88
N ALA A 57 12.35 -8.81 7.20
CA ALA A 57 10.92 -9.07 7.20
C ALA A 57 10.38 -9.54 5.83
N ALA A 58 10.86 -8.96 4.73
CA ALA A 58 10.49 -9.39 3.38
C ALA A 58 11.06 -10.78 3.04
N LYS A 59 12.29 -11.06 3.46
CA LYS A 59 12.93 -12.38 3.27
C LYS A 59 12.20 -13.46 4.06
N ASP A 60 11.86 -13.20 5.32
CA ASP A 60 11.15 -14.13 6.19
C ASP A 60 9.75 -14.42 5.61
N LEU A 61 9.01 -13.39 5.20
CA LEU A 61 7.69 -13.55 4.60
C LEU A 61 7.73 -14.35 3.29
N LEU A 62 8.71 -14.08 2.42
CA LEU A 62 8.89 -14.87 1.20
C LEU A 62 9.30 -16.32 1.51
N ALA A 63 10.13 -16.56 2.52
CA ALA A 63 10.54 -17.89 2.91
C ALA A 63 9.37 -18.74 3.47
N GLU A 64 8.42 -18.08 4.14
CA GLU A 64 7.25 -18.74 4.74
C GLU A 64 6.12 -18.97 3.74
N GLU A 65 5.80 -17.97 2.89
CA GLU A 65 4.57 -17.95 2.11
C GLU A 65 4.77 -18.14 0.59
N PHE A 66 6.00 -17.96 0.07
CA PHE A 66 6.23 -17.99 -1.37
C PHE A 66 6.23 -19.42 -1.92
N ASN A 67 5.31 -19.70 -2.86
CA ASN A 67 5.22 -21.03 -3.49
C ASN A 67 6.27 -21.21 -4.59
N THR A 68 7.38 -21.85 -4.23
CA THR A 68 8.51 -22.12 -5.13
C THR A 68 8.24 -23.18 -6.21
N ASN A 69 7.10 -23.87 -6.17
CA ASN A 69 6.73 -24.86 -7.19
C ASN A 69 6.16 -24.23 -8.47
N LYS A 70 5.93 -22.92 -8.48
CA LYS A 70 5.43 -22.18 -9.65
C LYS A 70 6.54 -21.34 -10.27
N GLU A 71 6.65 -21.41 -11.58
CA GLU A 71 7.55 -20.53 -12.33
C GLU A 71 6.94 -19.11 -12.39
N VAL A 72 7.71 -18.14 -11.99
CA VAL A 72 7.31 -16.73 -12.04
C VAL A 72 8.15 -15.99 -13.08
N LEU A 73 7.47 -15.24 -13.92
CA LEU A 73 8.09 -14.38 -14.92
C LEU A 73 7.85 -12.91 -14.55
N VAL A 74 8.94 -12.18 -14.26
CA VAL A 74 8.91 -10.74 -14.06
C VAL A 74 9.36 -10.06 -15.34
N THR A 75 8.48 -9.28 -15.97
CA THR A 75 8.76 -8.58 -17.22
C THR A 75 8.84 -7.08 -17.00
N PHE A 76 10.00 -6.50 -17.21
CA PHE A 76 10.17 -5.05 -17.34
C PHE A 76 9.86 -4.64 -18.79
N CYS A 77 8.99 -3.65 -18.95
CA CYS A 77 8.56 -3.15 -20.27
C CYS A 77 9.52 -2.13 -20.88
N ALA A 78 10.80 -2.23 -20.54
CA ALA A 78 11.91 -1.43 -21.05
C ALA A 78 13.18 -2.28 -21.17
N GLU A 79 14.17 -1.82 -21.94
CA GLU A 79 15.49 -2.44 -22.02
C GLU A 79 16.28 -2.23 -20.71
N LYS A 80 17.17 -3.17 -20.38
CA LYS A 80 17.95 -3.15 -19.14
C LYS A 80 18.77 -1.87 -18.98
N ASP A 81 19.40 -1.42 -20.06
CA ASP A 81 20.26 -0.22 -20.04
C ASP A 81 19.45 1.05 -19.69
N ILE A 82 18.17 1.11 -20.10
CA ILE A 82 17.28 2.22 -19.77
C ILE A 82 16.94 2.16 -18.27
N LEU A 83 16.65 0.97 -17.75
CA LEU A 83 16.35 0.76 -16.33
C LEU A 83 17.54 1.13 -15.43
N GLU A 84 18.75 0.86 -15.84
CA GLU A 84 19.96 1.19 -15.10
C GLU A 84 20.31 2.69 -15.15
N ALA A 85 19.80 3.41 -16.14
CA ALA A 85 20.08 4.85 -16.31
C ALA A 85 19.28 5.76 -15.37
N SER A 86 18.07 5.35 -14.97
CA SER A 86 17.20 6.10 -14.06
C SER A 86 17.34 5.59 -12.62
N ALA A 87 17.41 6.50 -11.65
CA ALA A 87 17.50 6.13 -10.24
C ALA A 87 16.29 5.32 -9.77
N GLU A 88 15.07 5.78 -10.12
CA GLU A 88 13.83 5.11 -9.74
C GLU A 88 13.70 3.73 -10.38
N GLN A 89 14.01 3.61 -11.67
CA GLN A 89 13.94 2.33 -12.39
C GLN A 89 14.98 1.35 -11.86
N ARG A 90 16.15 1.84 -11.49
CA ARG A 90 17.21 1.04 -10.90
C ARG A 90 16.82 0.46 -9.54
N MET A 91 16.12 1.21 -8.68
CA MET A 91 15.61 0.70 -7.41
C MET A 91 14.66 -0.49 -7.65
N ALA A 92 13.69 -0.33 -8.55
CA ALA A 92 12.76 -1.41 -8.91
C ALA A 92 13.48 -2.64 -9.49
N LEU A 93 14.46 -2.41 -10.38
CA LEU A 93 15.26 -3.47 -10.97
C LEU A 93 16.06 -4.24 -9.91
N HIS A 94 16.75 -3.53 -9.01
CA HIS A 94 17.57 -4.15 -7.97
C HIS A 94 16.73 -4.97 -6.99
N THR A 95 15.58 -4.47 -6.55
CA THR A 95 14.66 -5.23 -5.69
C THR A 95 14.28 -6.57 -6.33
N ILE A 96 13.88 -6.56 -7.59
CA ILE A 96 13.52 -7.80 -8.30
C ILE A 96 14.71 -8.72 -8.53
N LEU A 97 15.88 -8.18 -8.87
CA LEU A 97 17.07 -8.99 -9.07
C LEU A 97 17.56 -9.64 -7.75
N GLU A 98 17.43 -8.95 -6.63
CA GLU A 98 17.75 -9.51 -5.32
C GLU A 98 16.80 -10.66 -4.97
N ILE A 99 15.48 -10.49 -5.19
CA ILE A 99 14.52 -11.58 -5.00
C ILE A 99 14.80 -12.75 -5.95
N ALA A 100 15.04 -12.49 -7.23
CA ALA A 100 15.35 -13.53 -8.21
C ALA A 100 16.67 -14.27 -7.91
N ASN A 101 17.61 -13.63 -7.21
CA ASN A 101 18.84 -14.30 -6.77
C ASN A 101 18.62 -15.23 -5.55
N LEU A 102 17.52 -15.03 -4.80
CA LEU A 102 17.13 -15.92 -3.70
C LEU A 102 16.32 -17.12 -4.17
N TYR A 103 15.63 -17.03 -5.31
CA TYR A 103 14.66 -18.02 -5.79
C TYR A 103 14.86 -18.38 -7.26
N ASP A 104 15.33 -19.60 -7.53
CA ASP A 104 15.64 -20.10 -8.88
C ASP A 104 14.42 -20.17 -9.82
N ASN A 105 13.20 -20.18 -9.26
CA ASN A 105 11.95 -20.23 -10.02
C ASN A 105 11.46 -18.85 -10.50
N ILE A 106 12.23 -17.79 -10.28
CA ILE A 106 11.91 -16.43 -10.75
C ILE A 106 12.82 -16.06 -11.93
N THR A 107 12.19 -15.79 -13.07
CA THR A 107 12.89 -15.35 -14.28
C THR A 107 12.60 -13.88 -14.56
N VAL A 108 13.63 -13.09 -14.81
CA VAL A 108 13.51 -11.66 -15.15
C VAL A 108 13.71 -11.47 -16.65
N ARG A 109 12.77 -10.78 -17.29
CA ARG A 109 12.79 -10.49 -18.73
C ARG A 109 12.68 -8.98 -18.97
N TYR A 110 13.36 -8.52 -20.01
CA TYR A 110 13.35 -7.13 -20.47
C TYR A 110 12.72 -7.09 -21.86
N VAL A 111 11.74 -6.22 -22.06
CA VAL A 111 11.00 -6.09 -23.32
C VAL A 111 10.83 -4.63 -23.65
N ASP A 112 11.43 -4.18 -24.75
CA ASP A 112 11.04 -2.89 -25.31
C ASP A 112 9.68 -3.03 -26.03
N ILE A 113 8.65 -2.51 -25.41
CA ILE A 113 7.27 -2.60 -25.92
C ILE A 113 7.02 -1.71 -27.15
N TYR A 114 7.89 -0.75 -27.44
CA TYR A 114 7.80 0.06 -28.67
C TYR A 114 8.23 -0.74 -29.89
N THR A 115 9.26 -1.57 -29.74
CA THR A 115 9.75 -2.44 -30.82
C THR A 115 9.04 -3.78 -30.85
N ASN A 116 8.54 -4.28 -29.71
CA ASN A 116 7.85 -5.57 -29.60
C ASN A 116 6.56 -5.48 -28.76
N PRO A 117 5.51 -4.80 -29.23
CA PRO A 117 4.26 -4.65 -28.48
C PRO A 117 3.49 -5.98 -28.31
N SER A 118 3.75 -6.99 -29.14
CA SER A 118 3.11 -8.29 -29.03
C SER A 118 3.59 -9.10 -27.80
N ALA A 119 4.77 -8.83 -27.29
CA ALA A 119 5.34 -9.54 -26.15
C ALA A 119 4.55 -9.38 -24.83
N VAL A 120 3.69 -8.35 -24.76
CA VAL A 120 2.82 -8.07 -23.59
C VAL A 120 1.34 -8.27 -23.91
N HIS A 121 1.01 -8.81 -25.08
CA HIS A 121 -0.38 -8.97 -25.53
C HIS A 121 -1.18 -9.87 -24.58
N ASP A 122 -0.60 -10.99 -24.19
CA ASP A 122 -1.27 -11.99 -23.35
C ASP A 122 -1.60 -11.47 -21.95
N TYR A 123 -0.83 -10.51 -21.45
CA TYR A 123 -1.12 -9.90 -20.15
C TYR A 123 -2.31 -8.94 -20.17
N LYS A 124 -2.58 -8.30 -21.32
CA LYS A 124 -3.67 -7.30 -21.45
C LYS A 124 -5.06 -7.87 -21.21
N ILE A 125 -5.25 -9.17 -21.42
CA ILE A 125 -6.53 -9.86 -21.16
C ILE A 125 -6.71 -10.22 -19.67
N HIS A 126 -5.66 -10.10 -18.86
CA HIS A 126 -5.65 -10.43 -17.44
C HIS A 126 -5.48 -9.21 -16.53
N THR A 127 -5.52 -8.02 -17.08
CA THR A 127 -5.40 -6.76 -16.32
C THR A 127 -6.23 -5.65 -16.94
N THR A 128 -6.80 -4.80 -16.09
CA THR A 128 -7.46 -3.55 -16.49
C THR A 128 -6.47 -2.38 -16.58
N GLN A 129 -5.24 -2.56 -16.06
CA GLN A 129 -4.22 -1.51 -16.07
C GLN A 129 -3.58 -1.35 -17.44
N ALA A 130 -3.30 -0.10 -17.82
CA ALA A 130 -2.59 0.21 -19.06
C ALA A 130 -1.12 -0.23 -18.97
N ILE A 131 -0.68 -1.08 -19.90
CA ILE A 131 0.72 -1.49 -20.00
C ILE A 131 1.47 -0.51 -20.90
N ASN A 132 2.51 0.11 -20.38
CA ASN A 132 3.39 1.06 -21.07
C ASN A 132 4.87 0.77 -20.74
N SER A 133 5.80 1.56 -21.26
CA SER A 133 7.25 1.38 -21.06
C SER A 133 7.74 1.53 -19.60
N GLN A 134 6.89 2.02 -18.71
CA GLN A 134 7.18 2.13 -17.29
C GLN A 134 6.46 1.04 -16.48
N SER A 135 5.88 0.06 -17.14
CA SER A 135 5.19 -1.04 -16.48
C SER A 135 6.14 -2.18 -16.14
N ILE A 136 5.87 -2.79 -15.00
CA ILE A 136 6.54 -4.00 -14.51
C ILE A 136 5.45 -5.04 -14.28
N ILE A 137 5.59 -6.21 -14.89
CA ILE A 137 4.58 -7.27 -14.87
C ILE A 137 5.15 -8.47 -14.12
N VAL A 138 4.47 -8.88 -13.05
CA VAL A 138 4.75 -10.12 -12.33
C VAL A 138 3.69 -11.12 -12.71
N ALA A 139 4.07 -12.27 -13.27
CA ALA A 139 3.13 -13.26 -13.77
C ALA A 139 3.55 -14.70 -13.44
N ALA A 140 2.56 -15.54 -13.16
CA ALA A 140 2.74 -16.98 -13.02
C ALA A 140 1.56 -17.73 -13.66
N THR A 141 1.75 -19.01 -13.98
CA THR A 141 0.66 -19.85 -14.47
C THR A 141 0.24 -20.80 -13.35
N ASN A 142 -1.06 -20.83 -13.03
CA ASN A 142 -1.59 -21.71 -12.00
C ASN A 142 -1.70 -23.16 -12.49
N LYS A 143 -2.06 -24.10 -11.58
CA LYS A 143 -2.23 -25.54 -11.89
C LYS A 143 -3.24 -25.83 -13.00
N ASN A 144 -4.20 -24.93 -13.21
CA ASN A 144 -5.25 -25.06 -14.23
C ASN A 144 -4.84 -24.47 -15.59
N GLY A 145 -3.60 -24.00 -15.73
CA GLY A 145 -3.11 -23.33 -16.92
C GLY A 145 -3.59 -21.90 -17.10
N LYS A 146 -4.28 -21.31 -16.11
CA LYS A 146 -4.68 -19.91 -16.11
C LYS A 146 -3.47 -19.05 -15.70
N MET A 147 -3.21 -18.01 -16.48
CA MET A 147 -2.19 -17.02 -16.15
C MET A 147 -2.75 -16.03 -15.13
N GLU A 148 -2.03 -15.86 -14.03
CA GLU A 148 -2.26 -14.79 -13.05
C GLU A 148 -1.15 -13.75 -13.22
N CYS A 149 -1.49 -12.48 -13.28
CA CYS A 149 -0.50 -11.41 -13.39
C CYS A 149 -0.85 -10.21 -12.53
N ARG A 150 0.17 -9.46 -12.14
CA ARG A 150 0.07 -8.15 -11.46
C ARG A 150 0.90 -7.15 -12.24
N VAL A 151 0.31 -6.00 -12.53
CA VAL A 151 0.96 -4.95 -13.31
C VAL A 151 1.16 -3.73 -12.41
N HIS A 152 2.39 -3.27 -12.31
CA HIS A 152 2.75 -2.05 -11.59
C HIS A 152 3.25 -0.99 -12.55
N SER A 153 2.80 0.24 -12.38
CA SER A 153 3.49 1.39 -12.98
C SER A 153 4.70 1.75 -12.12
N LEU A 154 5.78 2.22 -12.72
CA LEU A 154 6.95 2.67 -11.96
C LEU A 154 6.57 3.70 -10.88
N LYS A 155 5.68 4.64 -11.22
CA LYS A 155 5.20 5.67 -10.30
C LYS A 155 4.50 5.09 -9.05
N SER A 156 3.79 3.97 -9.17
CA SER A 156 3.10 3.35 -8.04
C SER A 156 4.05 2.75 -6.99
N LEU A 157 5.32 2.56 -7.33
CA LEU A 157 6.34 2.05 -6.42
C LEU A 157 6.91 3.13 -5.48
N PHE A 158 6.51 4.39 -5.63
CA PHE A 158 7.04 5.51 -4.87
C PHE A 158 5.98 6.23 -4.08
N SER A 159 6.39 6.79 -2.95
CA SER A 159 5.60 7.71 -2.15
C SER A 159 6.01 9.15 -2.45
N PHE A 160 5.01 10.03 -2.51
CA PHE A 160 5.22 11.44 -2.84
C PHE A 160 4.76 12.32 -1.68
N ASP A 161 5.45 13.43 -1.49
CA ASP A 161 5.01 14.47 -0.58
C ASP A 161 3.73 15.14 -1.12
N SER A 162 2.73 15.33 -0.26
CA SER A 162 1.41 15.85 -0.66
C SER A 162 1.42 17.33 -1.05
N SER A 163 2.42 18.09 -0.61
CA SER A 163 2.54 19.53 -0.83
C SER A 163 3.47 19.88 -1.98
N THR A 164 4.59 19.15 -2.10
CA THR A 164 5.65 19.45 -3.08
C THR A 164 5.61 18.52 -4.29
N SER A 165 4.91 17.38 -4.20
CA SER A 165 4.94 16.29 -5.19
C SER A 165 6.34 15.70 -5.41
N GLU A 166 7.26 15.90 -4.47
CA GLU A 166 8.58 15.28 -4.49
C GLU A 166 8.50 13.83 -4.04
N VAL A 167 9.39 13.00 -4.58
CA VAL A 167 9.50 11.59 -4.19
C VAL A 167 10.15 11.51 -2.81
N ILE A 168 9.44 10.97 -1.83
CA ILE A 168 9.90 10.89 -0.43
C ILE A 168 10.20 9.47 0.04
N GLY A 169 9.85 8.44 -0.73
CA GLY A 169 10.10 7.06 -0.33
C GLY A 169 9.83 6.05 -1.43
N TYR A 170 10.24 4.81 -1.17
CA TYR A 170 10.15 3.67 -2.07
C TYR A 170 9.36 2.52 -1.43
N ASN A 171 8.29 2.07 -2.12
CA ASN A 171 7.38 1.00 -1.70
C ASN A 171 7.53 -0.27 -2.55
N GLY A 172 8.55 -0.35 -3.42
CA GLY A 172 8.67 -1.43 -4.38
C GLY A 172 8.79 -2.81 -3.74
N GLU A 173 9.46 -2.91 -2.60
CA GLU A 173 9.59 -4.16 -1.84
C GLU A 173 8.22 -4.73 -1.46
N GLN A 174 7.37 -3.94 -0.81
CA GLN A 174 6.01 -4.34 -0.45
C GLN A 174 5.20 -4.78 -1.68
N ARG A 175 5.26 -3.99 -2.75
CA ARG A 175 4.50 -4.25 -3.98
C ARG A 175 4.93 -5.53 -4.69
N PHE A 176 6.23 -5.78 -4.79
CA PHE A 176 6.74 -6.97 -5.46
C PHE A 176 6.52 -8.23 -4.63
N VAL A 177 6.76 -8.17 -3.32
CA VAL A 177 6.47 -9.30 -2.42
C VAL A 177 4.99 -9.67 -2.47
N SER A 178 4.09 -8.69 -2.32
CA SER A 178 2.65 -8.93 -2.45
C SER A 178 2.26 -9.56 -3.78
N SER A 179 2.84 -9.07 -4.89
CA SER A 179 2.56 -9.63 -6.22
C SER A 179 3.06 -11.05 -6.40
N LEU A 180 4.27 -11.35 -5.93
CA LEU A 180 4.85 -12.70 -6.00
C LEU A 180 4.00 -13.70 -5.22
N LEU A 181 3.58 -13.33 -4.02
CA LEU A 181 2.71 -14.17 -3.21
C LEU A 181 1.35 -14.37 -3.89
N ALA A 182 0.73 -13.30 -4.38
CA ALA A 182 -0.58 -13.37 -5.05
C ALA A 182 -0.56 -14.25 -6.32
N VAL A 183 0.42 -14.08 -7.22
CA VAL A 183 0.46 -14.88 -8.48
C VAL A 183 0.84 -16.34 -8.26
N THR A 184 1.41 -16.67 -7.09
CA THR A 184 1.80 -18.04 -6.76
C THR A 184 0.81 -18.79 -5.88
N GLN A 185 -0.27 -18.16 -5.42
CA GLN A 185 -1.37 -18.85 -4.76
C GLN A 185 -2.12 -19.79 -5.73
N ASP A 186 -2.66 -20.89 -5.22
CA ASP A 186 -3.42 -21.86 -6.03
C ASP A 186 -4.84 -21.37 -6.31
N GLU A 187 -5.47 -20.74 -5.34
CA GLU A 187 -6.79 -20.12 -5.43
C GLU A 187 -6.73 -18.75 -4.75
N LEU A 188 -7.13 -17.72 -5.47
CA LEU A 188 -7.20 -16.38 -4.90
C LEU A 188 -8.51 -16.20 -4.13
N PRO A 189 -8.51 -15.49 -3.00
CA PRO A 189 -9.73 -15.06 -2.35
C PRO A 189 -10.50 -14.12 -3.30
N ILE A 190 -11.82 -14.24 -3.31
CA ILE A 190 -12.68 -13.44 -4.18
C ILE A 190 -13.21 -12.24 -3.41
N ALA A 191 -13.17 -11.06 -4.03
CA ALA A 191 -13.92 -9.89 -3.64
C ALA A 191 -15.10 -9.70 -4.61
N CYS A 192 -16.32 -9.76 -4.10
CA CYS A 192 -17.53 -9.61 -4.90
C CYS A 192 -18.13 -8.22 -4.73
N PHE A 193 -18.31 -7.48 -5.83
CA PHE A 193 -19.16 -6.28 -5.85
C PHE A 193 -20.62 -6.69 -6.06
N THR A 194 -21.50 -6.21 -5.19
CA THR A 194 -22.95 -6.38 -5.41
C THR A 194 -23.39 -5.62 -6.65
N THR A 195 -24.40 -6.14 -7.34
CA THR A 195 -25.01 -5.53 -8.51
C THR A 195 -26.53 -5.65 -8.45
N ASN A 196 -27.22 -4.95 -9.34
CA ASN A 196 -28.70 -4.94 -9.44
C ASN A 196 -29.41 -3.98 -8.47
N HIS A 197 -28.67 -3.13 -7.73
CA HIS A 197 -29.26 -2.09 -6.89
C HIS A 197 -29.00 -0.69 -7.45
N GLY A 198 -28.64 -0.58 -8.74
CA GLY A 198 -28.34 0.69 -9.40
C GLY A 198 -26.94 1.20 -9.13
N GLU A 199 -26.07 0.32 -8.60
CA GLU A 199 -24.64 0.59 -8.53
C GLU A 199 -24.14 0.94 -9.93
N ILE A 200 -23.62 2.14 -10.05
CA ILE A 200 -23.18 2.65 -11.34
C ILE A 200 -21.81 2.03 -11.64
N ASP A 201 -21.67 1.44 -12.83
CA ASP A 201 -20.37 1.01 -13.36
C ASP A 201 -19.55 2.26 -13.71
N ASN A 202 -18.98 2.89 -12.68
CA ASN A 202 -18.24 4.13 -12.76
C ASN A 202 -16.74 3.90 -12.55
N GLU A 203 -15.95 4.93 -12.85
CA GLU A 203 -14.50 4.88 -12.69
C GLU A 203 -14.08 4.56 -11.24
N ASN A 204 -14.84 5.00 -10.24
CA ASN A 204 -14.51 4.78 -8.83
C ASN A 204 -14.52 3.29 -8.47
N ILE A 205 -15.48 2.51 -8.99
CA ILE A 205 -15.52 1.05 -8.85
C ILE A 205 -14.28 0.43 -9.51
N SER A 206 -13.91 0.88 -10.70
CA SER A 206 -12.73 0.38 -11.40
C SER A 206 -11.45 0.66 -10.62
N TYR A 207 -11.33 1.84 -10.00
CA TYR A 207 -10.16 2.17 -9.16
C TYR A 207 -10.12 1.33 -7.88
N LEU A 208 -11.25 1.13 -7.20
CA LEU A 208 -11.33 0.24 -6.04
C LEU A 208 -11.01 -1.20 -6.42
N SER A 209 -11.54 -1.69 -7.55
CA SER A 209 -11.23 -3.03 -8.08
C SER A 209 -9.74 -3.23 -8.30
N ASN A 210 -9.04 -2.21 -8.80
CA ASN A 210 -7.58 -2.26 -8.96
C ASN A 210 -6.86 -2.38 -7.60
N VAL A 211 -7.31 -1.65 -6.57
CA VAL A 211 -6.73 -1.78 -5.21
C VAL A 211 -6.93 -3.20 -4.68
N LEU A 212 -8.14 -3.76 -4.80
CA LEU A 212 -8.44 -5.13 -4.38
C LEU A 212 -7.61 -6.15 -5.15
N TYR A 213 -7.46 -5.98 -6.44
CA TYR A 213 -6.62 -6.82 -7.27
C TYR A 213 -5.14 -6.74 -6.85
N GLU A 214 -4.63 -5.54 -6.57
CA GLU A 214 -3.26 -5.34 -6.07
C GLU A 214 -3.04 -5.97 -4.68
N THR A 215 -4.08 -6.07 -3.85
CA THR A 215 -4.03 -6.71 -2.53
C THR A 215 -4.23 -8.22 -2.56
N GLY A 216 -4.40 -8.82 -3.73
CA GLY A 216 -4.42 -10.26 -3.90
C GLY A 216 -5.78 -10.91 -4.13
N TYR A 217 -6.86 -10.12 -4.27
CA TYR A 217 -8.18 -10.67 -4.59
C TYR A 217 -8.35 -10.94 -6.10
N ASP A 218 -9.13 -11.96 -6.43
CA ASP A 218 -9.87 -12.03 -7.69
C ASP A 218 -11.15 -11.20 -7.55
N VAL A 219 -11.42 -10.29 -8.48
CA VAL A 219 -12.54 -9.35 -8.37
C VAL A 219 -13.68 -9.78 -9.27
N GLN A 220 -14.85 -9.96 -8.70
CA GLN A 220 -16.05 -10.40 -9.41
C GLN A 220 -17.24 -9.48 -9.11
N GLN A 221 -18.28 -9.53 -9.94
CA GLN A 221 -19.58 -8.91 -9.71
C GLN A 221 -20.60 -9.99 -9.45
N ILE A 222 -21.56 -9.73 -8.55
CA ILE A 222 -22.57 -10.70 -8.17
C ILE A 222 -23.94 -10.06 -8.01
N ASP A 223 -24.96 -10.72 -8.57
CA ASP A 223 -26.37 -10.42 -8.33
C ASP A 223 -26.93 -11.42 -7.30
N LEU A 224 -26.99 -11.00 -6.04
CA LEU A 224 -27.44 -11.84 -4.92
C LEU A 224 -28.91 -12.28 -5.06
N THR A 225 -29.70 -11.65 -5.92
CA THR A 225 -31.07 -12.12 -6.22
C THR A 225 -31.09 -13.38 -7.06
N LYS A 226 -30.02 -13.68 -7.79
CA LYS A 226 -29.94 -14.80 -8.75
C LYS A 226 -29.02 -15.92 -8.32
N GLU A 227 -27.96 -15.59 -7.61
CA GLU A 227 -26.90 -16.54 -7.28
C GLU A 227 -26.38 -16.37 -5.85
N ASP A 228 -25.69 -17.39 -5.37
CA ASP A 228 -25.05 -17.38 -4.07
C ASP A 228 -23.57 -16.99 -4.21
N LEU A 229 -22.98 -16.45 -3.13
CA LEU A 229 -21.59 -16.08 -3.09
C LEU A 229 -20.68 -17.30 -3.36
N PRO A 230 -19.68 -17.20 -4.26
CA PRO A 230 -18.70 -18.24 -4.46
C PRO A 230 -18.00 -18.64 -3.13
N ALA A 231 -17.65 -19.90 -2.98
CA ALA A 231 -17.06 -20.43 -1.74
C ALA A 231 -15.72 -19.75 -1.35
N ALA A 232 -14.96 -19.27 -2.35
CA ALA A 232 -13.72 -18.55 -2.14
C ALA A 232 -13.92 -17.06 -1.83
N THR A 233 -15.17 -16.55 -1.78
CA THR A 233 -15.43 -15.14 -1.44
C THR A 233 -15.02 -14.87 0.01
N ARG A 234 -14.26 -13.79 0.20
CA ARG A 234 -13.79 -13.32 1.51
C ARG A 234 -14.20 -11.88 1.80
N LEU A 235 -14.56 -11.14 0.75
CA LEU A 235 -14.98 -9.76 0.85
C LEU A 235 -16.18 -9.52 -0.07
N VAL A 236 -17.20 -8.86 0.46
CA VAL A 236 -18.30 -8.29 -0.34
C VAL A 236 -18.19 -6.78 -0.27
N VAL A 237 -18.34 -6.13 -1.41
CA VAL A 237 -18.32 -4.67 -1.53
C VAL A 237 -19.69 -4.19 -1.98
N ILE A 238 -20.34 -3.40 -1.15
CA ILE A 238 -21.59 -2.67 -1.45
C ILE A 238 -21.17 -1.24 -1.78
N TYR A 239 -21.40 -0.80 -3.02
CA TYR A 239 -20.87 0.47 -3.48
C TYR A 239 -21.94 1.37 -4.07
N ASP A 240 -22.30 2.44 -3.36
CA ASP A 240 -23.25 3.47 -3.80
C ASP A 240 -24.59 2.91 -4.34
N PRO A 241 -25.30 2.06 -3.56
CA PRO A 241 -26.54 1.47 -4.01
C PRO A 241 -27.64 2.53 -4.14
N GLN A 242 -28.41 2.47 -5.25
CA GLN A 242 -29.47 3.42 -5.58
C GLN A 242 -30.86 2.80 -5.40
N SER A 243 -30.98 1.49 -5.15
CA SER A 243 -32.21 0.78 -4.80
C SER A 243 -31.95 -0.22 -3.68
N ASP A 244 -32.98 -0.52 -2.93
CA ASP A 244 -32.88 -1.29 -1.70
C ASP A 244 -32.65 -2.78 -1.95
N PHE A 245 -31.97 -3.42 -1.02
CA PHE A 245 -31.75 -4.86 -0.97
C PHE A 245 -33.04 -5.59 -0.56
N LYS A 246 -33.24 -6.78 -1.09
CA LYS A 246 -34.39 -7.60 -0.74
C LYS A 246 -34.18 -8.30 0.59
N ALA A 247 -35.09 -8.07 1.52
CA ALA A 247 -35.22 -8.85 2.73
C ALA A 247 -36.25 -9.98 2.53
N SER A 248 -36.22 -11.01 3.37
CA SER A 248 -37.15 -12.13 3.37
C SER A 248 -38.60 -11.62 3.43
N ASN A 249 -39.40 -12.06 2.48
CA ASN A 249 -40.82 -11.78 2.51
C ASN A 249 -41.67 -13.06 2.32
N ALA A 250 -42.99 -12.95 2.56
CA ALA A 250 -43.92 -14.08 2.46
C ALA A 250 -44.07 -14.64 1.02
N LEU A 251 -43.46 -14.06 0.00
CA LEU A 251 -43.60 -14.41 -1.41
C LEU A 251 -42.43 -15.27 -1.95
N ASN A 252 -41.51 -15.75 -1.10
CA ASN A 252 -40.30 -16.50 -1.50
C ASN A 252 -39.38 -15.74 -2.45
N GLU A 253 -39.28 -14.43 -2.34
CA GLU A 253 -38.27 -13.66 -3.03
C GLU A 253 -36.88 -13.96 -2.42
N ALA A 254 -35.83 -13.77 -3.23
CA ALA A 254 -34.46 -13.93 -2.77
C ALA A 254 -34.20 -13.02 -1.59
N ASP A 255 -33.67 -13.58 -0.50
CA ASP A 255 -33.27 -12.83 0.68
C ASP A 255 -31.76 -12.52 0.55
N GLU A 256 -31.45 -11.34 0.04
CA GLU A 256 -30.08 -10.89 -0.17
C GLU A 256 -29.37 -10.60 1.15
N LEU A 257 -30.11 -10.04 2.12
CA LEU A 257 -29.56 -9.71 3.44
C LEU A 257 -29.24 -10.97 4.24
N ALA A 258 -30.10 -12.00 4.19
CA ALA A 258 -29.78 -13.29 4.81
C ALA A 258 -28.53 -13.94 4.22
N LYS A 259 -28.24 -13.73 2.92
CA LYS A 259 -26.98 -14.19 2.31
C LYS A 259 -25.78 -13.40 2.86
N LEU A 260 -25.90 -12.09 3.07
CA LEU A 260 -24.88 -11.25 3.67
C LEU A 260 -24.64 -11.60 5.15
N ASP A 261 -25.71 -11.85 5.92
CA ASP A 261 -25.62 -12.30 7.31
C ASP A 261 -24.89 -13.64 7.42
N ALA A 262 -25.31 -14.63 6.64
CA ALA A 262 -24.65 -15.94 6.60
C ALA A 262 -23.17 -15.84 6.16
N PHE A 263 -22.86 -14.89 5.29
CA PHE A 263 -21.51 -14.63 4.84
C PHE A 263 -20.63 -14.04 5.97
N LEU A 264 -21.17 -13.11 6.76
CA LEU A 264 -20.49 -12.54 7.93
C LEU A 264 -20.36 -13.58 9.05
N ASP A 265 -21.40 -14.39 9.31
CA ASP A 265 -21.36 -15.51 10.26
C ASP A 265 -20.25 -16.52 9.91
N ALA A 266 -19.92 -16.66 8.64
CA ALA A 266 -18.79 -17.48 8.16
C ALA A 266 -17.41 -16.82 8.33
N ARG A 267 -17.31 -15.73 9.09
CA ARG A 267 -16.10 -14.96 9.43
C ARG A 267 -15.45 -14.31 8.21
N ASN A 268 -16.25 -13.70 7.39
CA ASN A 268 -15.83 -12.92 6.24
C ASN A 268 -16.05 -11.42 6.50
N ALA A 269 -15.87 -10.60 5.48
CA ALA A 269 -15.94 -9.15 5.62
C ALA A 269 -16.83 -8.48 4.57
N VAL A 270 -17.41 -7.34 4.95
CA VAL A 270 -18.18 -6.46 4.07
C VAL A 270 -17.58 -5.07 4.11
N MET A 271 -17.44 -4.44 2.94
CA MET A 271 -17.20 -2.99 2.79
C MET A 271 -18.43 -2.32 2.21
N ALA A 272 -18.88 -1.22 2.83
CA ALA A 272 -19.98 -0.41 2.35
C ALA A 272 -19.54 1.03 2.10
N PHE A 273 -19.80 1.53 0.90
CA PHE A 273 -19.52 2.92 0.51
C PHE A 273 -20.85 3.62 0.23
N VAL A 274 -21.09 4.70 0.97
CA VAL A 274 -22.27 5.55 0.86
C VAL A 274 -21.84 7.02 0.89
N ASP A 275 -22.72 7.94 0.46
CA ASP A 275 -22.44 9.38 0.49
C ASP A 275 -23.70 10.22 0.76
N ASP A 276 -23.61 11.54 0.54
CA ASP A 276 -24.71 12.47 0.72
C ASP A 276 -25.85 12.30 -0.30
N GLU A 277 -25.59 11.64 -1.43
CA GLU A 277 -26.58 11.38 -2.50
C GLU A 277 -27.20 9.98 -2.42
N THR A 278 -26.67 9.07 -1.59
CA THR A 278 -27.22 7.71 -1.40
C THR A 278 -28.67 7.78 -0.87
N PRO A 279 -29.66 7.20 -1.56
CA PRO A 279 -31.05 7.27 -1.13
C PRO A 279 -31.32 6.53 0.18
N TYR A 280 -32.50 6.73 0.76
CA TYR A 280 -32.95 5.93 1.91
C TYR A 280 -33.27 4.51 1.48
N LEU A 281 -32.57 3.52 2.02
CA LEU A 281 -32.64 2.10 1.70
C LEU A 281 -32.95 1.31 2.97
N PRO A 282 -34.24 1.22 3.38
CA PRO A 282 -34.62 0.74 4.71
C PRO A 282 -34.06 -0.66 5.05
N ASN A 283 -34.10 -1.62 4.13
CA ASN A 283 -33.61 -2.97 4.41
C ASN A 283 -32.08 -2.99 4.58
N LEU A 284 -31.36 -2.34 3.66
CA LEU A 284 -29.90 -2.24 3.77
C LEU A 284 -29.48 -1.46 5.02
N GLU A 285 -30.20 -0.39 5.35
CA GLU A 285 -29.86 0.42 6.52
C GLU A 285 -30.18 -0.28 7.84
N ASP A 286 -31.23 -1.10 7.89
CA ASP A 286 -31.49 -1.96 9.05
C ASP A 286 -30.33 -2.96 9.24
N PHE A 287 -29.86 -3.60 8.16
CA PHE A 287 -28.69 -4.47 8.19
C PHE A 287 -27.44 -3.72 8.64
N LEU A 288 -27.15 -2.54 8.08
CA LEU A 288 -26.00 -1.72 8.51
C LEU A 288 -26.10 -1.28 9.97
N ASN A 289 -27.33 -0.94 10.43
CA ASN A 289 -27.60 -0.54 11.81
C ASN A 289 -27.32 -1.70 12.80
N GLU A 290 -27.64 -2.94 12.44
CA GLU A 290 -27.26 -4.11 13.24
C GLU A 290 -25.73 -4.26 13.38
N TRP A 291 -24.98 -3.74 12.43
CA TRP A 291 -23.51 -3.72 12.43
C TRP A 291 -22.92 -2.40 12.94
N GLY A 292 -23.70 -1.59 13.65
CA GLY A 292 -23.21 -0.37 14.29
C GLY A 292 -23.06 0.83 13.34
N ILE A 293 -23.56 0.73 12.11
CA ILE A 293 -23.44 1.75 11.08
C ILE A 293 -24.81 2.36 10.81
N LYS A 294 -24.99 3.61 11.18
CA LYS A 294 -26.22 4.37 10.93
C LYS A 294 -25.88 5.67 10.21
N ILE A 295 -26.47 5.87 9.01
CA ILE A 295 -26.24 7.07 8.21
C ILE A 295 -26.97 8.24 8.88
N ALA A 296 -26.29 9.36 9.05
CA ALA A 296 -26.85 10.56 9.63
C ALA A 296 -27.75 11.29 8.62
N ARG A 297 -29.04 11.48 8.97
CA ARG A 297 -30.04 12.16 8.16
C ARG A 297 -30.81 13.19 8.95
N HIS A 298 -31.23 14.24 8.25
CA HIS A 298 -32.16 15.22 8.74
C HIS A 298 -33.31 15.33 7.72
N GLU A 299 -34.58 15.06 8.14
CA GLU A 299 -35.76 15.07 7.27
C GLU A 299 -35.58 14.23 5.98
N ASP A 300 -35.08 12.99 6.13
CA ASP A 300 -34.78 12.04 5.04
C ASP A 300 -33.66 12.47 4.07
N ILE A 301 -32.95 13.55 4.35
CA ILE A 301 -31.79 14.03 3.58
C ILE A 301 -30.50 13.62 4.32
N ASN A 302 -29.58 12.95 3.63
CA ASN A 302 -28.24 12.69 4.17
C ASN A 302 -27.53 14.00 4.44
N LEU A 303 -26.72 14.00 5.48
CA LEU A 303 -25.89 15.16 5.77
C LEU A 303 -24.74 15.25 4.77
N LEU A 304 -24.45 16.45 4.31
CA LEU A 304 -23.16 16.76 3.65
C LEU A 304 -22.28 17.50 4.66
N ILE A 305 -21.10 16.97 4.92
CA ILE A 305 -20.18 17.56 5.90
C ILE A 305 -19.22 18.52 5.21
N ARG A 306 -19.17 19.72 5.72
CA ARG A 306 -18.25 20.78 5.33
C ARG A 306 -17.24 21.02 6.44
N ASP A 307 -15.95 20.88 6.13
CA ASP A 307 -14.87 21.15 7.06
C ASP A 307 -13.94 22.22 6.46
N SER A 308 -14.07 23.45 6.94
CA SER A 308 -13.31 24.57 6.38
C SER A 308 -11.86 24.59 6.83
N ASP A 309 -11.54 23.99 7.98
CA ASP A 309 -10.20 24.00 8.56
C ASP A 309 -9.34 22.84 8.03
N TYR A 310 -9.99 21.71 7.74
CA TYR A 310 -9.33 20.51 7.27
C TYR A 310 -9.93 20.05 5.93
N SER A 311 -9.80 20.87 4.91
CA SER A 311 -10.21 20.57 3.54
C SER A 311 -9.15 21.00 2.53
N LEU A 312 -9.00 20.19 1.48
CA LEU A 312 -8.12 20.50 0.34
C LEU A 312 -8.81 21.46 -0.65
N SER A 313 -10.11 21.65 -0.54
CA SER A 313 -10.87 22.56 -1.39
C SER A 313 -11.27 23.82 -0.63
N THR A 314 -11.30 24.96 -1.34
CA THR A 314 -11.80 26.24 -0.79
C THR A 314 -13.29 26.20 -0.47
N SER A 315 -14.03 25.26 -1.04
CA SER A 315 -15.44 25.02 -0.73
C SER A 315 -15.68 24.30 0.60
N GLY A 316 -14.65 23.62 1.14
CA GLY A 316 -14.73 22.87 2.38
C GLY A 316 -15.33 21.46 2.24
N TYR A 317 -15.48 20.91 1.00
CA TYR A 317 -16.09 19.61 0.76
C TYR A 317 -15.13 18.50 0.33
N THR A 318 -13.83 18.78 0.28
CA THR A 318 -12.79 17.75 0.12
C THR A 318 -12.10 17.60 1.46
N ASN A 319 -12.79 16.90 2.36
CA ASN A 319 -12.40 16.85 3.77
C ASN A 319 -11.16 15.97 3.98
N VAL A 320 -10.31 16.35 4.93
CA VAL A 320 -9.19 15.54 5.41
C VAL A 320 -9.59 14.91 6.73
N GLY A 321 -9.60 13.58 6.78
CA GLY A 321 -9.94 12.83 7.98
C GLY A 321 -8.86 13.00 9.07
N GLN A 322 -9.33 13.22 10.31
CA GLN A 322 -8.46 13.23 11.48
C GLN A 322 -8.22 11.80 11.94
N TYR A 323 -6.96 11.45 12.18
CA TYR A 323 -6.59 10.15 12.71
C TYR A 323 -7.09 9.98 14.15
N ILE A 324 -7.63 8.81 14.45
CA ILE A 324 -7.99 8.44 15.82
C ILE A 324 -6.73 7.98 16.53
N THR A 325 -6.47 8.57 17.69
CA THR A 325 -5.27 8.32 18.50
C THR A 325 -5.55 7.50 19.74
N ASP A 326 -6.78 7.03 19.91
CA ASP A 326 -7.22 6.23 21.07
C ASP A 326 -6.45 4.91 21.11
N GLU A 327 -5.68 4.67 22.16
CA GLU A 327 -4.87 3.47 22.30
C GLU A 327 -5.74 2.21 22.38
N GLY A 328 -5.29 1.13 21.75
CA GLY A 328 -5.98 -0.17 21.73
C GLY A 328 -7.24 -0.24 20.87
N GLY A 329 -7.66 0.85 20.23
CA GLY A 329 -8.81 0.89 19.33
C GLY A 329 -8.53 0.23 17.97
N LEU A 330 -9.55 -0.43 17.40
CA LEU A 330 -9.43 -1.06 16.07
C LEU A 330 -9.19 -0.01 14.98
N GLY A 331 -9.76 1.19 15.11
CA GLY A 331 -9.50 2.31 14.20
C GLY A 331 -8.04 2.74 14.18
N GLN A 332 -7.41 2.85 15.35
CA GLN A 332 -5.97 3.11 15.47
C GLN A 332 -5.16 1.96 14.84
N SER A 333 -5.52 0.69 15.12
CA SER A 333 -4.83 -0.46 14.54
C SER A 333 -4.86 -0.44 13.01
N LEU A 334 -6.01 -0.08 12.42
CA LEU A 334 -6.16 0.04 10.98
C LEU A 334 -5.30 1.16 10.37
N THR A 335 -5.10 2.24 11.10
CA THR A 335 -4.32 3.41 10.65
C THR A 335 -2.86 3.39 11.09
N ALA A 336 -2.44 2.42 11.91
CA ALA A 336 -1.09 2.35 12.49
C ALA A 336 0.02 2.41 11.44
N GLY A 337 -0.15 1.72 10.31
CA GLY A 337 0.80 1.77 9.19
C GLY A 337 0.96 3.16 8.58
N LEU A 338 -0.10 3.98 8.58
CA LEU A 338 -0.05 5.36 8.08
C LEU A 338 0.55 6.32 9.11
N THR A 339 0.17 6.19 10.38
CA THR A 339 0.62 7.08 11.46
C THR A 339 2.08 6.83 11.85
N SER A 340 2.59 5.62 11.68
CA SER A 340 4.00 5.27 11.91
C SER A 340 4.94 5.80 10.83
N MET A 341 4.42 6.27 9.69
CA MET A 341 5.23 6.86 8.64
C MET A 341 5.93 8.13 9.13
N LYS A 342 7.16 8.35 8.67
CA LYS A 342 7.91 9.58 8.97
C LYS A 342 7.13 10.85 8.59
N TYR A 343 6.35 10.75 7.52
CA TYR A 343 5.42 11.79 7.05
C TYR A 343 4.04 11.16 6.87
N PRO A 344 3.17 11.18 7.89
CA PRO A 344 1.82 10.65 7.79
C PRO A 344 1.06 11.30 6.65
N LYS A 345 0.45 10.50 5.79
CA LYS A 345 -0.28 10.99 4.63
C LYS A 345 -1.68 11.42 5.02
N SER A 346 -2.16 12.51 4.43
CA SER A 346 -3.56 12.90 4.53
C SER A 346 -4.46 11.84 3.88
N VAL A 347 -5.55 11.48 4.55
CA VAL A 347 -6.63 10.64 4.00
C VAL A 347 -7.81 11.55 3.69
N VAL A 348 -8.31 11.51 2.46
CA VAL A 348 -9.29 12.47 1.97
C VAL A 348 -10.66 11.85 1.78
N PHE A 349 -11.70 12.58 2.14
CA PHE A 349 -13.10 12.22 2.06
C PHE A 349 -13.88 13.31 1.31
N PRO A 350 -13.90 13.27 -0.04
CA PRO A 350 -14.64 14.25 -0.81
C PRO A 350 -16.14 13.98 -0.67
N LYS A 351 -16.97 15.04 -0.57
CA LYS A 351 -18.44 14.96 -0.47
C LYS A 351 -18.94 13.95 0.56
N THR A 352 -18.34 13.95 1.74
CA THR A 352 -18.65 12.94 2.75
C THR A 352 -19.95 13.27 3.49
N THR A 353 -20.75 12.22 3.78
CA THR A 353 -21.76 12.27 4.82
C THR A 353 -21.16 11.93 6.20
N ALA A 354 -21.95 11.55 7.17
CA ALA A 354 -21.50 11.14 8.49
C ALA A 354 -22.28 9.93 8.99
N PHE A 355 -21.65 9.21 9.93
CA PHE A 355 -22.32 8.15 10.69
C PHE A 355 -22.66 8.63 12.11
N THR A 356 -23.84 8.24 12.60
CA THR A 356 -24.29 8.44 13.98
C THR A 356 -24.29 7.14 14.76
N ALA A 357 -24.55 7.20 16.07
CA ALA A 357 -24.69 6.01 16.91
C ALA A 357 -25.82 5.13 16.40
N ALA A 358 -25.55 3.84 16.25
CA ALA A 358 -26.53 2.85 15.83
C ALA A 358 -27.44 2.45 16.99
N ASP A 359 -28.65 2.01 16.68
CA ASP A 359 -29.63 1.65 17.68
C ASP A 359 -29.20 0.39 18.46
N GLY A 360 -29.31 0.45 19.78
CA GLY A 360 -28.91 -0.65 20.65
C GLY A 360 -27.42 -0.73 20.97
N TYR A 361 -26.60 0.13 20.41
CA TYR A 361 -25.18 0.24 20.75
C TYR A 361 -24.96 1.21 21.91
N GLU A 362 -24.12 0.80 22.85
CA GLU A 362 -23.74 1.61 24.00
C GLU A 362 -22.33 2.19 23.78
N SER A 363 -22.16 3.46 24.08
CA SER A 363 -20.85 4.12 24.08
C SER A 363 -20.04 3.65 25.27
N VAL A 364 -18.82 3.18 25.02
CA VAL A 364 -17.85 2.77 26.03
C VAL A 364 -16.65 3.68 25.96
N ASN A 365 -16.28 4.27 27.10
CA ASN A 365 -15.01 4.92 27.28
C ASN A 365 -14.13 4.00 28.12
N ASP A 366 -13.21 3.30 27.48
CA ASP A 366 -12.24 2.44 28.14
C ASP A 366 -11.05 3.28 28.62
N GLU A 367 -11.12 3.75 29.88
CA GLU A 367 -10.07 4.58 30.48
C GLU A 367 -8.74 3.83 30.62
N GLU A 368 -8.77 2.50 30.75
CA GLU A 368 -7.56 1.68 30.91
C GLU A 368 -6.77 1.59 29.59
N ASN A 369 -7.47 1.52 28.45
CA ASN A 369 -6.88 1.46 27.12
C ASN A 369 -7.00 2.77 26.33
N SER A 370 -7.52 3.83 26.95
CA SER A 370 -7.76 5.14 26.31
C SER A 370 -8.58 5.06 25.02
N ALA A 371 -9.41 4.01 24.87
CA ALA A 371 -10.18 3.75 23.67
C ALA A 371 -11.66 4.13 23.86
N TRP A 372 -12.22 4.79 22.88
CA TRP A 372 -13.64 5.08 22.81
C TRP A 372 -14.26 4.36 21.62
N PHE A 373 -15.26 3.49 21.91
CA PHE A 373 -15.94 2.68 20.91
C PHE A 373 -17.41 2.48 21.31
N TYR A 374 -18.19 1.93 20.37
CA TYR A 374 -19.57 1.51 20.64
C TYR A 374 -19.63 -0.01 20.71
N THR A 375 -20.35 -0.54 21.69
CA THR A 375 -20.51 -1.97 21.87
C THR A 375 -21.96 -2.40 21.81
N TYR A 376 -22.18 -3.57 21.24
CA TYR A 376 -23.44 -4.29 21.25
C TYR A 376 -23.20 -5.70 21.80
N TYR A 377 -24.02 -6.11 22.75
CA TYR A 377 -24.01 -7.46 23.26
C TYR A 377 -25.44 -7.97 23.45
N SER A 378 -25.83 -8.99 22.66
CA SER A 378 -27.15 -9.64 22.78
C SER A 378 -27.08 -11.06 22.26
N ASN A 379 -27.75 -12.00 22.95
CA ASN A 379 -27.90 -13.39 22.53
C ASN A 379 -26.58 -14.13 22.18
N GLY A 380 -25.47 -13.76 22.81
CA GLY A 380 -24.16 -14.34 22.51
C GLY A 380 -23.40 -13.67 21.36
N VAL A 381 -24.01 -12.70 20.69
CA VAL A 381 -23.35 -11.85 19.69
C VAL A 381 -22.66 -10.70 20.39
N SER A 382 -21.39 -10.48 20.08
CA SER A 382 -20.58 -9.37 20.60
C SER A 382 -19.96 -8.58 19.45
N ARG A 383 -20.41 -7.35 19.25
CA ARG A 383 -19.92 -6.44 18.21
C ARG A 383 -19.34 -5.18 18.83
N ASN A 384 -18.19 -4.76 18.33
CA ASN A 384 -17.57 -3.50 18.71
C ASN A 384 -17.33 -2.65 17.46
N THR A 385 -17.82 -1.41 17.49
CA THR A 385 -17.72 -0.46 16.40
C THR A 385 -16.79 0.68 16.77
N TYR A 386 -15.81 0.94 15.92
CA TYR A 386 -14.79 1.96 16.12
C TYR A 386 -14.82 2.97 14.98
N ASP A 387 -14.69 4.25 15.30
CA ASP A 387 -14.39 5.25 14.28
C ASP A 387 -12.94 5.07 13.81
N VAL A 388 -12.72 5.20 12.51
CA VAL A 388 -11.40 5.14 11.87
C VAL A 388 -10.91 6.54 11.57
N PHE A 389 -11.82 7.40 11.06
CA PHE A 389 -11.58 8.81 10.77
C PHE A 389 -12.76 9.66 11.19
N ARG A 390 -12.44 10.84 11.69
CA ARG A 390 -13.42 11.87 12.09
C ARG A 390 -13.14 13.21 11.41
N SER A 391 -14.14 14.11 11.47
CA SER A 391 -13.97 15.52 11.10
C SER A 391 -13.09 16.25 12.08
N SER A 392 -12.78 17.52 11.76
CA SER A 392 -12.31 18.46 12.78
C SER A 392 -13.46 18.91 13.71
N ALA A 393 -13.08 19.56 14.81
CA ALA A 393 -14.03 20.18 15.73
C ALA A 393 -14.77 21.40 15.14
N GLN A 394 -14.37 21.86 13.97
CA GLN A 394 -14.95 23.04 13.29
C GLN A 394 -15.83 22.65 12.09
N ALA A 395 -16.03 21.36 11.88
CA ALA A 395 -16.86 20.87 10.78
C ALA A 395 -18.34 21.29 10.96
N GLU A 396 -19.03 21.41 9.86
CA GLU A 396 -20.43 21.81 9.80
C GLU A 396 -21.24 20.73 9.06
N ALA A 397 -22.41 20.38 9.58
CA ALA A 397 -23.35 19.50 8.90
C ALA A 397 -24.38 20.34 8.12
N ILE A 398 -24.59 19.97 6.87
CA ILE A 398 -25.48 20.67 5.94
C ILE A 398 -26.53 19.66 5.44
N ALA A 399 -27.81 20.04 5.54
CA ALA A 399 -28.91 19.30 4.94
C ALA A 399 -29.76 20.25 4.07
N GLY A 400 -30.09 19.84 2.85
CA GLY A 400 -30.86 20.69 1.93
C GLY A 400 -30.24 22.06 1.65
N GLY A 401 -28.90 22.16 1.72
CA GLY A 401 -28.17 23.41 1.53
C GLY A 401 -28.13 24.35 2.74
N GLN A 402 -28.66 23.93 3.90
CA GLN A 402 -28.68 24.73 5.13
C GLN A 402 -27.80 24.06 6.20
N LYS A 403 -27.03 24.90 6.93
CA LYS A 403 -26.28 24.46 8.11
C LYS A 403 -27.24 24.10 9.23
N LEU A 404 -27.09 22.91 9.81
CA LEU A 404 -27.85 22.47 10.96
C LEU A 404 -27.35 23.15 12.24
N ARG A 405 -28.28 23.44 13.13
CA ARG A 405 -28.01 23.93 14.49
C ARG A 405 -27.73 22.75 15.43
N THR A 406 -27.07 23.01 16.55
CA THR A 406 -26.76 21.99 17.58
C THR A 406 -28.01 21.22 18.01
N SER A 407 -29.17 21.86 18.21
CA SER A 407 -30.41 21.19 18.59
C SER A 407 -30.99 20.26 17.49
N GLU A 408 -30.70 20.55 16.22
CA GLU A 408 -31.10 19.70 15.09
C GLU A 408 -30.16 18.51 14.96
N LEU A 409 -28.87 18.69 15.26
CA LEU A 409 -27.89 17.60 15.36
C LEU A 409 -28.24 16.63 16.50
N GLU A 410 -28.55 17.16 17.69
CA GLU A 410 -28.97 16.35 18.84
C GLU A 410 -30.24 15.53 18.55
N ALA A 411 -31.19 16.08 17.82
CA ALA A 411 -32.41 15.39 17.45
C ALA A 411 -32.20 14.17 16.55
N ILE A 412 -31.09 14.12 15.81
CA ILE A 412 -30.71 12.99 14.95
C ILE A 412 -29.58 12.13 15.55
N GLY A 413 -29.26 12.31 16.83
CA GLY A 413 -28.28 11.51 17.54
C GLY A 413 -26.83 11.93 17.30
N LEU A 414 -26.60 13.13 16.75
CA LEU A 414 -25.26 13.74 16.63
C LEU A 414 -25.05 14.79 17.72
N GLN A 415 -23.81 15.01 18.10
CA GLN A 415 -23.40 16.08 19.00
C GLN A 415 -22.78 17.23 18.21
N ASP A 416 -22.56 18.35 18.89
CA ASP A 416 -21.74 19.42 18.37
C ASP A 416 -20.33 18.87 18.05
N PRO A 417 -19.76 19.11 16.86
CA PRO A 417 -18.47 18.54 16.48
C PRO A 417 -17.31 19.00 17.36
N SER A 418 -17.46 20.10 18.11
CA SER A 418 -16.47 20.51 19.12
C SER A 418 -16.45 19.58 20.35
N ILE A 419 -17.53 18.83 20.58
CA ILE A 419 -17.64 17.83 21.64
C ILE A 419 -17.30 16.45 21.09
N LEU A 420 -17.98 16.05 19.98
CA LEU A 420 -17.76 14.79 19.29
C LEU A 420 -17.74 15.01 17.77
N PRO A 421 -16.55 15.02 17.15
CA PRO A 421 -16.40 15.18 15.70
C PRO A 421 -17.20 14.12 14.89
N PHE A 422 -17.65 14.49 13.69
CA PHE A 422 -18.41 13.62 12.81
C PHE A 422 -17.58 12.44 12.30
N SER A 423 -18.13 11.25 12.34
CA SER A 423 -17.47 10.04 11.86
C SER A 423 -17.59 9.91 10.34
N TYR A 424 -16.46 9.77 9.64
CA TYR A 424 -16.38 9.59 8.19
C TYR A 424 -16.19 8.13 7.78
N MET A 425 -15.57 7.34 8.66
CA MET A 425 -15.32 5.92 8.41
C MET A 425 -15.40 5.16 9.72
N ARG A 426 -16.09 4.02 9.67
CA ARG A 426 -16.28 3.11 10.80
C ARG A 426 -15.90 1.69 10.44
N ILE A 427 -15.37 0.98 11.43
CA ILE A 427 -15.16 -0.45 11.34
C ILE A 427 -15.80 -1.16 12.52
N THR A 428 -16.63 -2.15 12.22
CA THR A 428 -17.25 -3.02 13.22
C THR A 428 -16.60 -4.38 13.16
N ARG A 429 -16.32 -4.96 14.32
CA ARG A 429 -15.81 -6.30 14.49
C ARG A 429 -16.78 -7.11 15.35
N GLU A 430 -17.22 -8.24 14.84
CA GLU A 430 -17.89 -9.26 15.62
C GLU A 430 -16.90 -10.33 16.08
N ASN A 431 -16.98 -10.71 17.34
CA ASN A 431 -16.09 -11.67 17.98
C ASN A 431 -16.73 -13.06 17.99
N HIS A 432 -16.04 -14.07 17.47
CA HIS A 432 -16.48 -15.46 17.45
C HIS A 432 -15.51 -16.32 18.25
N ASP A 433 -15.99 -16.95 19.33
CA ASP A 433 -15.21 -17.91 20.12
C ASP A 433 -15.17 -19.25 19.37
N ASN A 434 -13.98 -19.73 19.05
CA ASN A 434 -13.79 -21.02 18.34
C ASN A 434 -13.87 -22.23 19.29
N GLY A 435 -14.00 -22.01 20.61
CA GLY A 435 -14.11 -23.08 21.61
C GLY A 435 -12.78 -23.76 21.97
N ASP A 436 -11.68 -23.36 21.39
CA ASP A 436 -10.31 -23.82 21.66
C ASP A 436 -9.45 -22.76 22.37
N GLY A 437 -10.08 -21.65 22.78
CA GLY A 437 -9.43 -20.49 23.38
C GLY A 437 -8.90 -19.47 22.35
N THR A 438 -9.14 -19.69 21.06
CA THR A 438 -8.85 -18.72 20.01
C THR A 438 -10.11 -17.98 19.60
N MET A 439 -9.94 -16.76 19.05
CA MET A 439 -11.02 -15.94 18.53
C MET A 439 -10.87 -15.80 17.02
N SER A 440 -11.99 -15.83 16.32
CA SER A 440 -12.08 -15.40 14.92
C SER A 440 -13.03 -14.22 14.80
N TYR A 441 -12.99 -13.52 13.68
CA TYR A 441 -13.66 -12.23 13.55
C TYR A 441 -14.37 -12.10 12.21
N SER A 442 -15.51 -11.41 12.25
CA SER A 442 -16.16 -10.85 11.06
C SER A 442 -16.01 -9.34 11.10
N TYR A 443 -15.96 -8.70 9.94
CA TYR A 443 -15.78 -7.27 9.85
C TYR A 443 -16.78 -6.61 8.90
N LEU A 444 -17.24 -5.42 9.28
CA LEU A 444 -17.93 -4.51 8.38
C LEU A 444 -17.23 -3.14 8.44
N LEU A 445 -16.69 -2.70 7.32
CA LEU A 445 -16.11 -1.36 7.14
C LEU A 445 -17.06 -0.50 6.35
N ALA A 446 -17.47 0.65 6.89
CA ALA A 446 -18.30 1.62 6.19
C ALA A 446 -17.54 2.93 5.97
N CYS A 447 -17.62 3.46 4.76
CA CYS A 447 -17.07 4.74 4.36
C CYS A 447 -18.19 5.69 3.92
N ALA A 448 -18.22 6.88 4.47
CA ALA A 448 -19.25 7.89 4.22
C ALA A 448 -18.98 8.77 2.99
N SER A 449 -18.13 8.32 2.08
CA SER A 449 -17.79 9.01 0.82
C SER A 449 -17.52 7.99 -0.28
N THR A 450 -18.27 8.02 -1.36
CA THR A 450 -18.02 7.20 -2.56
C THR A 450 -16.83 7.76 -3.36
N ASP A 451 -16.63 9.06 -3.38
CA ASP A 451 -15.48 9.73 -3.98
C ASP A 451 -14.15 9.42 -3.25
N PHE A 452 -14.19 8.69 -2.12
CA PHE A 452 -13.00 8.18 -1.41
C PHE A 452 -12.13 7.31 -2.31
N THR A 453 -12.73 6.58 -3.25
CA THR A 453 -12.05 5.65 -4.17
C THR A 453 -11.78 6.24 -5.55
N ARG A 454 -12.05 7.52 -5.77
CA ARG A 454 -11.75 8.17 -7.06
C ARG A 454 -10.24 8.24 -7.31
N SER A 455 -9.83 8.31 -8.59
CA SER A 455 -8.40 8.32 -8.97
C SER A 455 -7.59 9.42 -8.29
N ALA A 456 -8.19 10.59 -8.10
CA ALA A 456 -7.53 11.72 -7.43
C ALA A 456 -7.24 11.45 -5.95
N ALA A 457 -8.06 10.64 -5.27
CA ALA A 457 -7.88 10.25 -3.87
C ALA A 457 -6.97 9.01 -3.72
N LEU A 458 -7.02 8.06 -4.66
CA LEU A 458 -6.23 6.83 -4.63
C LEU A 458 -4.80 6.99 -5.16
N ASN A 459 -4.40 8.16 -5.59
CA ASN A 459 -3.04 8.39 -6.03
C ASN A 459 -2.04 8.29 -4.86
N SER A 460 -0.76 8.18 -5.17
CA SER A 460 0.31 8.02 -4.16
C SER A 460 0.55 9.25 -3.27
N THR A 461 -0.11 10.37 -3.53
CA THR A 461 -0.05 11.59 -2.71
C THR A 461 -0.81 11.41 -1.38
N TYR A 462 -1.97 10.74 -1.43
CA TYR A 462 -2.84 10.54 -0.27
C TYR A 462 -2.73 9.13 0.31
N GLY A 463 -3.21 8.96 1.53
CA GLY A 463 -3.20 7.70 2.26
C GLY A 463 -4.35 6.75 1.92
N ASN A 464 -5.33 7.16 1.09
CA ASN A 464 -6.53 6.38 0.80
C ASN A 464 -6.23 4.97 0.27
N HIS A 465 -5.29 4.87 -0.69
CA HIS A 465 -4.87 3.58 -1.24
C HIS A 465 -4.25 2.67 -0.16
N GLN A 466 -3.32 3.20 0.65
CA GLN A 466 -2.68 2.43 1.72
C GLN A 466 -3.69 2.00 2.78
N LEU A 467 -4.63 2.88 3.14
CA LEU A 467 -5.69 2.55 4.10
C LEU A 467 -6.54 1.37 3.62
N LEU A 468 -6.97 1.38 2.35
CA LEU A 468 -7.71 0.25 1.77
C LEU A 468 -6.88 -1.03 1.76
N THR A 469 -5.59 -0.94 1.43
CA THR A 469 -4.67 -2.08 1.50
C THR A 469 -4.59 -2.65 2.91
N TYR A 470 -4.45 -1.80 3.94
CA TYR A 470 -4.43 -2.25 5.34
C TYR A 470 -5.78 -2.80 5.79
N ALA A 471 -6.90 -2.22 5.34
CA ALA A 471 -8.23 -2.75 5.61
C ALA A 471 -8.41 -4.15 5.02
N CYS A 472 -8.02 -4.35 3.76
CA CYS A 472 -8.04 -5.67 3.11
C CYS A 472 -7.19 -6.69 3.86
N SER A 473 -5.99 -6.31 4.29
CA SER A 473 -5.11 -7.17 5.08
C SER A 473 -5.70 -7.53 6.44
N MET A 474 -6.30 -6.56 7.14
CA MET A 474 -6.89 -6.79 8.47
C MET A 474 -8.14 -7.67 8.39
N MET A 475 -9.01 -7.43 7.41
CA MET A 475 -10.30 -8.10 7.26
C MET A 475 -10.22 -9.39 6.45
N GLY A 476 -9.20 -9.53 5.62
CA GLY A 476 -9.04 -10.68 4.74
C GLY A 476 -8.43 -11.89 5.46
N ARG A 477 -9.21 -12.96 5.60
CA ARG A 477 -8.77 -14.18 6.31
C ARG A 477 -7.68 -14.94 5.56
N ASP A 478 -7.77 -14.98 4.23
CA ASP A 478 -6.90 -15.77 3.34
C ASP A 478 -6.06 -14.86 2.42
N VAL A 479 -6.08 -13.56 2.66
CA VAL A 479 -5.23 -12.59 1.95
C VAL A 479 -3.89 -12.53 2.66
N VAL A 480 -2.82 -12.75 1.93
CA VAL A 480 -1.47 -12.62 2.50
C VAL A 480 -1.24 -11.17 2.87
N SER A 481 -1.18 -10.93 4.17
CA SER A 481 -0.94 -9.61 4.72
C SER A 481 0.53 -9.23 4.55
N VAL A 482 0.83 -8.40 3.57
CA VAL A 482 2.18 -7.86 3.38
C VAL A 482 2.30 -6.53 4.12
N SER A 483 2.74 -6.58 5.37
CA SER A 483 2.94 -5.40 6.20
C SER A 483 4.41 -4.95 6.19
N LEU A 484 4.91 -4.61 5.00
CA LEU A 484 6.24 -4.04 4.84
C LEU A 484 6.17 -2.51 4.83
N SER A 485 7.07 -1.87 5.54
CA SER A 485 7.12 -0.41 5.63
C SER A 485 7.73 0.23 4.38
N CYS A 486 7.26 1.45 4.06
CA CYS A 486 7.91 2.29 3.06
C CYS A 486 9.33 2.64 3.48
N LYS A 487 10.29 2.51 2.57
CA LYS A 487 11.66 2.98 2.75
C LYS A 487 11.73 4.46 2.41
N TYR A 488 11.72 5.31 3.43
CA TYR A 488 11.77 6.75 3.24
C TYR A 488 13.17 7.23 2.90
N PHE A 489 13.30 8.11 1.93
CA PHE A 489 14.58 8.71 1.59
C PHE A 489 15.02 9.63 2.73
N ALA A 490 16.30 9.49 3.10
CA ALA A 490 16.88 10.42 4.04
C ALA A 490 16.82 11.84 3.46
N SER A 491 16.36 12.80 4.27
CA SER A 491 16.44 14.20 3.90
C SER A 491 17.90 14.54 3.62
N THR A 492 18.20 15.03 2.40
CA THR A 492 19.52 15.52 2.04
C THR A 492 19.85 16.85 2.72
N GLU A 493 18.89 17.44 3.42
CA GLU A 493 19.16 18.59 4.25
C GLU A 493 19.99 18.14 5.44
N ILE A 494 21.22 18.62 5.48
CA ILE A 494 22.07 18.52 6.65
C ILE A 494 21.48 19.49 7.69
N ALA A 495 20.36 19.08 8.28
CA ALA A 495 19.73 19.85 9.33
C ALA A 495 20.70 19.92 10.52
N ASN A 496 21.07 21.14 10.89
CA ASN A 496 21.80 21.46 12.13
C ASN A 496 23.30 21.13 12.18
N ILE A 497 24.04 21.08 11.08
CA ILE A 497 25.50 21.21 11.15
C ILE A 497 25.85 22.70 11.34
N THR A 498 26.50 23.00 12.46
CA THR A 498 27.07 24.32 12.68
C THR A 498 28.23 24.57 11.71
N ALA A 499 28.51 25.85 11.39
CA ALA A 499 29.66 26.21 10.54
C ALA A 499 31.01 25.68 11.08
N SER A 500 31.11 25.52 12.41
CA SER A 500 32.29 24.92 13.08
C SER A 500 32.43 23.44 12.77
N GLU A 501 31.34 22.66 12.85
CA GLU A 501 31.33 21.21 12.54
C GLU A 501 31.59 20.96 11.06
N ALA A 502 30.95 21.73 10.16
CA ALA A 502 31.21 21.65 8.73
C ALA A 502 32.69 21.89 8.39
N SER A 503 33.32 22.87 9.07
CA SER A 503 34.75 23.15 8.93
C SER A 503 35.59 21.97 9.44
N GLN A 504 35.27 21.38 10.58
CA GLN A 504 35.96 20.20 11.13
C GLN A 504 35.90 18.99 10.19
N TYR A 505 34.69 18.64 9.69
CA TYR A 505 34.52 17.57 8.72
C TYR A 505 35.29 17.83 7.41
N THR A 506 35.30 19.06 6.93
CA THR A 506 36.08 19.44 5.73
C THR A 506 37.57 19.22 5.96
N VAL A 507 38.08 19.63 7.11
CA VAL A 507 39.50 19.42 7.46
C VAL A 507 39.83 17.93 7.58
N VAL A 508 39.01 17.15 8.25
CA VAL A 508 39.21 15.69 8.40
C VAL A 508 39.18 14.99 7.05
N LEU A 509 38.20 15.27 6.20
CA LEU A 509 38.04 14.58 4.91
C LEU A 509 39.07 15.01 3.85
N THR A 510 39.60 16.24 3.94
CA THR A 510 40.57 16.73 2.95
C THR A 510 42.04 16.65 3.42
N ALA A 511 42.34 17.06 4.66
CA ALA A 511 43.68 17.14 5.15
C ALA A 511 44.24 15.81 5.66
N VAL A 512 43.41 14.97 6.29
CA VAL A 512 43.90 13.68 6.85
C VAL A 512 44.33 12.69 5.77
N PRO A 513 43.57 12.41 4.70
CA PRO A 513 44.00 11.52 3.64
C PRO A 513 45.25 12.04 2.90
N ALA A 514 45.29 13.33 2.60
CA ALA A 514 46.44 13.94 1.94
C ALA A 514 47.71 13.84 2.80
N SER A 515 47.60 14.09 4.11
CA SER A 515 48.71 13.97 5.06
C SER A 515 49.17 12.52 5.20
N ALA A 516 48.25 11.56 5.25
CA ALA A 516 48.61 10.14 5.31
C ALA A 516 49.41 9.68 4.07
N ILE A 517 48.96 10.06 2.87
CA ILE A 517 49.64 9.76 1.62
C ILE A 517 51.05 10.40 1.62
N PHE A 518 51.14 11.65 2.08
CA PHE A 518 52.43 12.37 2.15
C PHE A 518 53.39 11.70 3.11
N ILE A 519 52.93 11.28 4.31
CA ILE A 519 53.76 10.56 5.30
C ILE A 519 54.26 9.22 4.74
N VAL A 520 53.38 8.44 4.10
CA VAL A 520 53.75 7.19 3.46
C VAL A 520 54.77 7.43 2.36
N GLY A 521 54.61 8.47 1.55
CA GLY A 521 55.58 8.87 0.53
C GLY A 521 56.96 9.20 1.12
N ILE A 522 57.00 9.95 2.22
CA ILE A 522 58.26 10.26 2.94
C ILE A 522 58.91 8.97 3.49
N VAL A 523 58.15 8.11 4.12
CA VAL A 523 58.67 6.84 4.67
C VAL A 523 59.29 5.97 3.56
N ILE A 524 58.63 5.86 2.42
CA ILE A 524 59.14 5.12 1.26
C ILE A 524 60.42 5.77 0.73
N MET A 525 60.49 7.10 0.65
CA MET A 525 61.62 7.83 0.17
C MET A 525 62.83 7.68 1.11
N ILE A 526 62.61 7.76 2.43
CA ILE A 526 63.66 7.53 3.45
C ILE A 526 64.14 6.08 3.37
N ARG A 527 63.28 5.08 3.34
CA ARG A 527 63.65 3.67 3.19
C ARG A 527 64.51 3.42 1.95
N ARG A 528 64.18 4.04 0.82
CA ARG A 528 64.87 3.90 -0.44
C ARG A 528 66.27 4.57 -0.43
N ARG A 529 66.45 5.56 0.45
CA ARG A 529 67.74 6.27 0.59
C ARG A 529 68.76 5.55 1.54
N TYR A 530 68.21 4.74 2.45
CA TYR A 530 69.04 4.01 3.44
C TYR A 530 69.09 2.49 3.22
N ALA A 531 68.38 1.97 2.22
CA ALA A 531 68.56 0.63 1.66
C ALA A 531 69.51 0.68 0.45
#